data_6e7a29a07faaeab5a50d8abdbcfdf636
#
_entry.id   6e7a29a07faaeab5a50d8abdbcfdf636
#
_cell.length_a   1.000
_cell.length_b   1.000
_cell.length_c   1.000
_cell.angle_alpha   90.00
_cell.angle_beta   90.00
_cell.angle_gamma   90.00
#
_symmetry.space_group_name_H-M   'P 1'
#
loop_
_entity.id
_entity.type
_entity.pdbx_description
1 polymer ?
#
loop_
_entity_poly.entity_id
_entity_poly.type
_entity_poly.pdbx_seq_one_letter_code
_entity_poly.pdbx_strand_id
1 'polypeptide(L)'
;MSRVMHFEIQASDVKKISKFYAEVFGWEIHEWIIPNVEMADENRYWLVGTGSEEEAGINGGMLIRQGEKPKDGQPVNAYVCIIDTASIDTTLEKVKQCGGEVTVDKMPVIGMGWSAYCKDPDGNIFGLMEEDENAL
;
A
#
# COMPACT_ATOMS: atom_id res chain seq x y z
N MET A 1 -3.12 -26.08 0.13
CA MET A 1 -2.41 -25.23 -0.86
C MET A 1 -2.02 -23.92 -0.24
N SER A 2 -0.78 -23.51 -0.39
CA SER A 2 -0.29 -22.27 0.22
C SER A 2 -0.76 -21.05 -0.57
N ARG A 3 -1.21 -20.01 0.15
CA ARG A 3 -1.70 -18.76 -0.43
C ARG A 3 -1.03 -17.57 0.23
N VAL A 4 -0.99 -16.46 -0.47
CA VAL A 4 -0.56 -15.18 0.14
C VAL A 4 -1.61 -14.77 1.17
N MET A 5 -1.19 -14.52 2.42
CA MET A 5 -2.11 -14.20 3.52
C MET A 5 -1.80 -12.90 4.22
N HIS A 6 -0.69 -12.26 3.88
CA HIS A 6 -0.20 -11.11 4.61
C HIS A 6 0.76 -10.33 3.70
N PHE A 7 0.84 -9.02 3.88
CA PHE A 7 1.85 -8.19 3.20
C PHE A 7 2.62 -7.37 4.24
N GLU A 8 3.78 -6.88 3.84
CA GLU A 8 4.55 -5.99 4.70
C GLU A 8 4.98 -4.73 3.93
N ILE A 9 4.87 -3.59 4.60
CA ILE A 9 5.29 -2.29 4.10
C ILE A 9 6.51 -1.85 4.88
N GLN A 10 7.59 -1.52 4.18
CA GLN A 10 8.79 -0.94 4.77
C GLN A 10 8.65 0.58 4.78
N ALA A 11 8.85 1.20 5.91
CA ALA A 11 8.66 2.64 6.06
C ALA A 11 9.85 3.27 6.77
N SER A 12 10.46 4.26 6.13
CA SER A 12 11.52 5.05 6.76
C SER A 12 10.98 5.90 7.91
N ASP A 13 9.73 6.37 7.77
CA ASP A 13 8.99 7.11 8.79
C ASP A 13 7.59 6.51 8.89
N VAL A 14 7.39 5.62 9.86
CA VAL A 14 6.13 4.88 10.03
C VAL A 14 4.94 5.82 10.22
N LYS A 15 5.10 6.89 10.99
CA LYS A 15 4.01 7.84 11.22
C LYS A 15 3.54 8.52 9.93
N LYS A 16 4.49 8.95 9.11
CA LYS A 16 4.21 9.59 7.82
C LYS A 16 3.53 8.64 6.85
N ILE A 17 4.04 7.41 6.75
CA ILE A 17 3.51 6.41 5.81
C ILE A 17 2.16 5.88 6.29
N SER A 18 1.96 5.70 7.59
CA SER A 18 0.66 5.34 8.16
C SER A 18 -0.40 6.38 7.83
N LYS A 19 -0.06 7.67 7.95
CA LYS A 19 -0.96 8.77 7.58
C LYS A 19 -1.34 8.71 6.10
N PHE A 20 -0.38 8.44 5.23
CA PHE A 20 -0.63 8.30 3.79
C PHE A 20 -1.69 7.23 3.51
N TYR A 21 -1.49 6.00 4.00
CA TYR A 21 -2.42 4.90 3.75
C TYR A 21 -3.78 5.10 4.43
N ALA A 22 -3.80 5.72 5.60
CA ALA A 22 -5.06 6.04 6.27
C ALA A 22 -5.87 7.09 5.49
N GLU A 23 -5.23 8.12 4.97
CA GLU A 23 -5.91 9.17 4.22
C GLU A 23 -6.33 8.73 2.80
N VAL A 24 -5.51 7.96 2.11
CA VAL A 24 -5.80 7.51 0.74
C VAL A 24 -6.81 6.37 0.73
N PHE A 25 -6.65 5.39 1.60
CA PHE A 25 -7.44 4.15 1.56
C PHE A 25 -8.31 3.91 2.78
N GLY A 26 -8.17 4.70 3.84
CA GLY A 26 -8.92 4.50 5.07
C GLY A 26 -8.40 3.34 5.92
N TRP A 27 -7.17 2.91 5.71
CA TRP A 27 -6.60 1.80 6.48
C TRP A 27 -6.36 2.20 7.93
N GLU A 28 -6.47 1.22 8.82
CA GLU A 28 -6.21 1.38 10.25
C GLU A 28 -4.86 0.77 10.59
N ILE A 29 -3.97 1.56 11.19
CA ILE A 29 -2.61 1.14 11.49
C ILE A 29 -2.33 1.36 12.97
N HIS A 30 -1.99 0.28 13.69
CA HIS A 30 -1.76 0.28 15.13
C HIS A 30 -0.47 -0.45 15.47
N GLU A 31 0.36 0.16 16.33
CA GLU A 31 1.57 -0.51 16.81
C GLU A 31 1.20 -1.75 17.63
N TRP A 32 1.85 -2.88 17.33
CA TRP A 32 1.73 -4.08 18.12
C TRP A 32 2.65 -3.97 19.34
N ILE A 33 2.04 -3.80 20.52
CA ILE A 33 2.74 -3.59 21.77
C ILE A 33 2.58 -4.82 22.66
N ILE A 34 3.71 -5.37 23.11
CA ILE A 34 3.72 -6.44 24.10
C ILE A 34 3.92 -5.78 25.48
N PRO A 35 2.99 -5.95 26.45
CA PRO A 35 3.12 -5.34 27.77
C PRO A 35 4.44 -5.73 28.46
N ASN A 36 5.11 -4.74 29.05
CA ASN A 36 6.36 -4.90 29.80
C ASN A 36 7.56 -5.38 28.97
N VAL A 37 7.46 -5.30 27.64
CA VAL A 37 8.57 -5.59 26.73
C VAL A 37 8.93 -4.33 25.99
N GLU A 38 10.18 -3.88 26.13
CA GLU A 38 10.71 -2.78 25.35
C GLU A 38 11.36 -3.35 24.09
N MET A 39 10.91 -2.87 22.92
CA MET A 39 11.40 -3.40 21.66
C MET A 39 12.39 -2.44 21.01
N ALA A 40 13.49 -2.98 20.49
CA ALA A 40 14.40 -2.24 19.62
C ALA A 40 13.66 -1.84 18.34
N ASP A 41 14.06 -0.73 17.73
CA ASP A 41 13.39 -0.22 16.52
C ASP A 41 13.28 -1.25 15.40
N GLU A 42 14.32 -2.06 15.19
CA GLU A 42 14.32 -3.10 14.15
C GLU A 42 13.30 -4.22 14.39
N ASN A 43 12.75 -4.34 15.60
CA ASN A 43 11.77 -5.36 15.99
C ASN A 43 10.37 -4.80 16.17
N ARG A 44 10.20 -3.48 16.09
CA ARG A 44 8.88 -2.86 16.21
C ARG A 44 8.03 -3.19 15.00
N TYR A 45 6.74 -3.37 15.24
CA TYR A 45 5.80 -3.81 14.21
C TYR A 45 4.45 -3.13 14.38
N TRP A 46 3.85 -2.73 13.27
CA TRP A 46 2.52 -2.14 13.24
C TRP A 46 1.59 -3.03 12.43
N LEU A 47 0.39 -3.24 12.94
CA LEU A 47 -0.64 -4.00 12.24
C LEU A 47 -1.38 -3.07 11.28
N VAL A 48 -1.59 -3.52 10.05
CA VAL A 48 -2.29 -2.77 9.01
C VAL A 48 -3.59 -3.49 8.69
N GLY A 49 -4.71 -2.88 9.10
CA GLY A 49 -6.04 -3.39 8.78
C GLY A 49 -6.58 -2.71 7.53
N THR A 50 -6.92 -3.49 6.52
CA THR A 50 -7.42 -2.98 5.24
C THR A 50 -8.92 -3.18 5.06
N GLY A 51 -9.53 -4.05 5.87
CA GLY A 51 -10.95 -4.33 5.82
C GLY A 51 -11.33 -5.43 6.81
N SER A 52 -12.61 -5.81 6.80
CA SER A 52 -13.10 -6.87 7.67
C SER A 52 -12.77 -8.26 7.10
N GLU A 53 -12.85 -9.28 7.96
CA GLU A 53 -12.63 -10.67 7.54
C GLU A 53 -13.69 -11.17 6.56
N GLU A 54 -14.84 -10.50 6.49
CA GLU A 54 -15.94 -10.85 5.59
C GLU A 54 -15.72 -10.34 4.17
N GLU A 55 -14.84 -9.36 4.00
CA GLU A 55 -14.50 -8.81 2.70
C GLU A 55 -13.32 -9.55 2.08
N ALA A 56 -13.30 -9.65 0.75
CA ALA A 56 -12.13 -10.18 0.05
C ALA A 56 -10.95 -9.22 0.23
N GLY A 57 -9.79 -9.77 0.51
CA GLY A 57 -8.57 -8.99 0.72
C GLY A 57 -7.72 -9.58 1.83
N ILE A 58 -6.60 -8.94 2.09
CA ILE A 58 -5.69 -9.34 3.16
C ILE A 58 -5.25 -8.14 3.97
N ASN A 59 -4.96 -8.37 5.24
CA ASN A 59 -4.34 -7.40 6.12
C ASN A 59 -2.82 -7.59 6.10
N GLY A 60 -2.10 -6.65 6.67
CA GLY A 60 -0.66 -6.72 6.64
C GLY A 60 -0.01 -6.10 7.86
N GLY A 61 1.24 -5.76 7.68
CA GLY A 61 2.05 -5.10 8.71
C GLY A 61 2.92 -4.02 8.12
N MET A 62 3.48 -3.24 9.01
CA MET A 62 4.44 -2.19 8.66
C MET A 62 5.60 -2.26 9.64
N LEU A 63 6.79 -2.04 9.14
CA LEU A 63 7.99 -2.03 9.98
C LEU A 63 8.97 -0.96 9.51
N ILE A 64 9.87 -0.59 10.39
CA ILE A 64 10.86 0.43 10.10
C ILE A 64 11.86 -0.13 9.09
N ARG A 65 12.05 0.59 7.98
CA ARG A 65 13.01 0.22 6.95
C ARG A 65 14.43 0.23 7.53
N GLN A 66 15.13 -0.87 7.33
CA GLN A 66 16.53 -0.98 7.71
C GLN A 66 17.40 -0.64 6.51
N GLY A 67 17.78 0.63 6.39
CA GLY A 67 18.58 1.13 5.29
C GLY A 67 17.92 2.24 4.51
N GLU A 68 18.44 2.52 3.31
CA GLU A 68 17.96 3.59 2.45
C GLU A 68 16.66 3.18 1.73
N LYS A 69 15.78 4.16 1.53
CA LYS A 69 14.59 3.95 0.70
C LYS A 69 14.98 3.74 -0.77
N PRO A 70 14.09 3.12 -1.58
CA PRO A 70 14.35 2.91 -3.01
C PRO A 70 14.66 4.21 -3.74
N LYS A 71 15.57 4.11 -4.71
CA LYS A 71 15.95 5.23 -5.59
C LYS A 71 15.16 5.17 -6.88
N ASP A 72 14.94 6.32 -7.49
CA ASP A 72 14.31 6.39 -8.81
C ASP A 72 15.14 5.64 -9.85
N GLY A 73 14.46 4.96 -10.76
CA GLY A 73 15.10 4.21 -11.82
C GLY A 73 15.55 2.81 -11.45
N GLN A 74 15.43 2.40 -10.20
CA GLN A 74 15.72 1.02 -9.80
C GLN A 74 14.61 0.08 -10.30
N PRO A 75 14.95 -1.15 -10.75
CA PRO A 75 13.94 -2.14 -11.08
C PRO A 75 13.06 -2.46 -9.86
N VAL A 76 11.80 -2.78 -10.12
CA VAL A 76 10.90 -3.24 -9.06
C VAL A 76 11.42 -4.56 -8.50
N ASN A 77 11.58 -4.60 -7.19
CA ASN A 77 12.05 -5.79 -6.48
C ASN A 77 11.06 -6.15 -5.37
N ALA A 78 9.87 -6.53 -5.77
CA ALA A 78 8.79 -6.89 -4.84
C ALA A 78 7.66 -7.57 -5.61
N TYR A 79 6.80 -8.28 -4.88
CA TYR A 79 5.47 -8.60 -5.39
C TYR A 79 4.62 -7.35 -5.21
N VAL A 80 4.12 -6.79 -6.31
CA VAL A 80 3.34 -5.56 -6.25
C VAL A 80 1.91 -5.87 -5.85
N CYS A 81 1.46 -5.26 -4.77
CA CYS A 81 0.06 -5.37 -4.34
C CYS A 81 -0.81 -4.46 -5.19
N ILE A 82 -1.92 -5.00 -5.68
CA ILE A 82 -2.93 -4.23 -6.42
C ILE A 82 -4.08 -3.97 -5.47
N ILE A 83 -4.43 -2.71 -5.31
CA ILE A 83 -5.48 -2.24 -4.40
C ILE A 83 -6.71 -1.90 -5.22
N ASP A 84 -7.85 -2.50 -4.89
CA ASP A 84 -9.09 -2.17 -5.57
C ASP A 84 -9.61 -0.80 -5.12
N THR A 85 -10.28 -0.11 -6.03
CA THR A 85 -10.88 1.18 -5.75
C THR A 85 -12.18 1.34 -6.54
N ALA A 86 -13.15 2.02 -5.93
CA ALA A 86 -14.41 2.33 -6.60
C ALA A 86 -14.23 3.40 -7.68
N SER A 87 -13.26 4.29 -7.53
CA SER A 87 -12.94 5.35 -8.50
C SER A 87 -11.43 5.55 -8.57
N ILE A 88 -10.83 5.07 -9.64
CA ILE A 88 -9.38 5.20 -9.84
C ILE A 88 -8.98 6.68 -10.00
N ASP A 89 -9.81 7.48 -10.66
CA ASP A 89 -9.54 8.91 -10.84
C ASP A 89 -9.47 9.64 -9.50
N THR A 90 -10.44 9.40 -8.63
CA THR A 90 -10.46 10.00 -7.28
C THR A 90 -9.27 9.54 -6.46
N THR A 91 -8.94 8.25 -6.51
CA THR A 91 -7.82 7.69 -5.76
C THR A 91 -6.48 8.25 -6.23
N LEU A 92 -6.28 8.38 -7.56
CA LEU A 92 -5.06 8.98 -8.11
C LEU A 92 -4.87 10.43 -7.61
N GLU A 93 -5.94 11.21 -7.53
CA GLU A 93 -5.87 12.57 -6.98
C GLU A 93 -5.47 12.57 -5.50
N LYS A 94 -6.05 11.67 -4.70
CA LYS A 94 -5.68 11.52 -3.28
C LYS A 94 -4.22 11.11 -3.10
N VAL A 95 -3.73 10.20 -3.94
CA VAL A 95 -2.33 9.78 -3.92
C VAL A 95 -1.41 11.00 -4.07
N LYS A 96 -1.68 11.84 -5.07
CA LYS A 96 -0.90 13.06 -5.31
C LYS A 96 -1.00 14.04 -4.15
N GLN A 97 -2.22 14.30 -3.66
CA GLN A 97 -2.46 15.23 -2.56
C GLN A 97 -1.79 14.79 -1.25
N CYS A 98 -1.66 13.49 -1.04
CA CYS A 98 -1.05 12.93 0.17
C CYS A 98 0.44 12.65 0.04
N GLY A 99 1.08 13.14 -1.02
CA GLY A 99 2.54 13.06 -1.19
C GLY A 99 3.05 11.85 -1.91
N GLY A 100 2.16 11.03 -2.46
CA GLY A 100 2.53 9.92 -3.33
C GLY A 100 2.78 10.38 -4.77
N GLU A 101 3.16 9.44 -5.62
CA GLU A 101 3.50 9.69 -7.02
C GLU A 101 2.78 8.69 -7.92
N VAL A 102 2.26 9.16 -9.04
CA VAL A 102 1.70 8.28 -10.08
C VAL A 102 2.84 7.94 -11.06
N THR A 103 3.20 6.66 -11.13
CA THR A 103 4.31 6.20 -11.97
C THR A 103 3.86 5.66 -13.32
N VAL A 104 2.68 5.08 -13.38
CA VAL A 104 2.03 4.65 -14.62
C VAL A 104 0.60 5.16 -14.59
N ASP A 105 0.26 6.06 -15.50
CA ASP A 105 -1.06 6.65 -15.58
C ASP A 105 -2.15 5.63 -15.87
N LYS A 106 -3.40 6.00 -15.57
CA LYS A 106 -4.58 5.20 -15.84
C LYS A 106 -4.56 4.64 -17.26
N MET A 107 -4.71 3.32 -17.36
CA MET A 107 -4.78 2.62 -18.63
C MET A 107 -5.85 1.53 -18.57
N PRO A 108 -6.48 1.19 -19.68
CA PRO A 108 -7.46 0.12 -19.68
C PRO A 108 -6.78 -1.26 -19.62
N VAL A 109 -7.41 -2.14 -18.85
CA VAL A 109 -7.24 -3.58 -18.98
C VAL A 109 -8.53 -4.05 -19.67
N ILE A 110 -8.45 -4.21 -20.99
CA ILE A 110 -9.63 -4.34 -21.84
C ILE A 110 -10.60 -5.40 -21.34
N GLY A 111 -11.87 -5.00 -21.14
CA GLY A 111 -12.93 -5.88 -20.67
C GLY A 111 -12.91 -6.18 -19.17
N MET A 112 -11.93 -5.65 -18.44
CA MET A 112 -11.76 -5.94 -17.00
C MET A 112 -11.85 -4.68 -16.14
N GLY A 113 -11.15 -3.62 -16.51
CA GLY A 113 -11.13 -2.42 -15.71
C GLY A 113 -10.04 -1.44 -16.08
N TRP A 114 -9.74 -0.56 -15.14
CA TRP A 114 -8.73 0.49 -15.28
C TRP A 114 -7.63 0.25 -14.25
N SER A 115 -6.40 0.34 -14.68
CA SER A 115 -5.26 0.15 -13.79
C SER A 115 -4.33 1.35 -13.81
N ALA A 116 -3.59 1.52 -12.73
CA ALA A 116 -2.53 2.51 -12.60
C ALA A 116 -1.51 2.00 -11.60
N TYR A 117 -0.30 2.56 -11.62
CA TYR A 117 0.72 2.25 -10.62
C TYR A 117 1.20 3.54 -9.97
N CYS A 118 1.46 3.45 -8.69
CA CYS A 118 1.84 4.58 -7.85
C CYS A 118 2.98 4.20 -6.92
N LYS A 119 3.56 5.22 -6.30
CA LYS A 119 4.48 5.07 -5.17
C LYS A 119 3.94 5.81 -3.97
N ASP A 120 4.09 5.24 -2.79
CA ASP A 120 3.87 5.97 -1.56
C ASP A 120 5.01 6.99 -1.32
N PRO A 121 4.91 7.86 -0.31
CA PRO A 121 5.97 8.86 -0.06
C PRO A 121 7.34 8.29 0.29
N ASP A 122 7.43 7.00 0.59
CA ASP A 122 8.70 6.30 0.87
C ASP A 122 9.23 5.51 -0.33
N GLY A 123 8.56 5.61 -1.49
CA GLY A 123 8.97 4.95 -2.73
C GLY A 123 8.49 3.52 -2.88
N ASN A 124 7.60 3.03 -2.02
CA ASN A 124 7.01 1.70 -2.19
C ASN A 124 5.99 1.73 -3.32
N ILE A 125 6.09 0.75 -4.23
CA ILE A 125 5.20 0.64 -5.39
C ILE A 125 3.94 -0.15 -5.04
N PHE A 126 2.80 0.34 -5.49
CA PHE A 126 1.54 -0.38 -5.46
C PHE A 126 0.75 -0.08 -6.73
N GLY A 127 -0.18 -0.95 -7.06
CA GLY A 127 -1.09 -0.75 -8.17
C GLY A 127 -2.51 -0.43 -7.71
N LEU A 128 -3.30 0.08 -8.62
CA LEU A 128 -4.72 0.35 -8.43
C LEU A 128 -5.52 -0.37 -9.50
N MET A 129 -6.71 -0.81 -9.17
CA MET A 129 -7.65 -1.40 -10.11
C MET A 129 -9.07 -0.94 -9.80
N GLU A 130 -9.74 -0.42 -10.81
CA GLU A 130 -11.19 -0.17 -10.79
C GLU A 130 -11.83 -1.15 -11.75
N GLU A 131 -12.75 -1.97 -11.27
CA GLU A 131 -13.46 -2.93 -12.12
C GLU A 131 -14.41 -2.19 -13.06
N ASP A 132 -14.33 -2.48 -14.35
CA ASP A 132 -15.19 -1.92 -15.39
C ASP A 132 -15.13 -2.84 -16.61
N GLU A 133 -16.17 -3.62 -16.83
CA GLU A 133 -16.24 -4.53 -17.98
C GLU A 133 -16.26 -3.81 -19.34
N ASN A 134 -16.53 -2.51 -19.34
CA ASN A 134 -16.54 -1.69 -20.55
C ASN A 134 -15.22 -0.93 -20.80
N ALA A 135 -14.17 -1.20 -20.05
CA ALA A 135 -12.87 -0.55 -20.24
C ALA A 135 -12.28 -0.90 -21.61
N LEU A 136 -11.84 0.13 -22.32
CA LEU A 136 -11.27 0.01 -23.67
C LEU A 136 -10.06 0.91 -23.86
#